data_62426963d7ef4a314c526c3f4bc73e54
#
_entry.id   62426963d7ef4a314c526c3f4bc73e54
#
_cell.length_a   1.000
_cell.length_b   1.000
_cell.length_c   1.000
_cell.angle_alpha   90.00
_cell.angle_beta   90.00
_cell.angle_gamma   90.00
#
_symmetry.space_group_name_H-M   'P 1'
#
loop_
_entity.id
_entity.type
_entity.pdbx_description
1 polymer ?
#
loop_
_entity_poly.entity_id
_entity_poly.type
_entity_poly.pdbx_seq_one_letter_code
_entity_poly.pdbx_strand_id
1 'polypeptide(L)'
;EQAVTAPAELLGYGDGRTGQRYALAHAPVLAGSEQVQVFGPLGWENWQGVDDLALAGPDDPFYTLDPADGSIRFGDGLHGRIPLPGEAIRCLTYKHGGGVRGNVGAERINRVFRAAPAAALALKAANPLPAEFGADAETLPEASARIPEVLRHNDRAVATDDFSGLALETPGVQVGRAHVLPRHKPHERVDGVPGVVTLIVLPAYDPLQPDQPTPDKEMLRRVCAWMEPRRLVTTELYITPPQYVRLSCSVAVEPEAGAGEETLRRHVELALRQHLAPLPPYGPDGKGWPFGRDVRDRDIEAATLRV
;
A
#
# COMPACT_ATOMS: atom_id res chain seq x y z
N GLU A 1 9.09 -9.57 -0.59
CA GLU A 1 9.91 -8.36 -0.75
C GLU A 1 10.95 -8.58 -1.85
N GLN A 2 10.97 -7.73 -2.84
CA GLN A 2 12.05 -7.69 -3.84
C GLN A 2 13.12 -6.70 -3.38
N ALA A 3 13.94 -7.13 -2.45
CA ALA A 3 15.05 -6.34 -1.98
C ALA A 3 16.36 -7.13 -2.11
N VAL A 4 17.41 -6.44 -2.54
CA VAL A 4 18.76 -6.97 -2.60
C VAL A 4 19.50 -6.46 -1.38
N THR A 5 20.19 -7.36 -0.66
CA THR A 5 21.05 -6.96 0.45
C THR A 5 22.37 -6.46 -0.09
N ALA A 6 22.71 -5.21 0.20
CA ALA A 6 24.01 -4.64 -0.10
C ALA A 6 25.05 -5.08 0.93
N PRO A 7 26.31 -5.36 0.50
CA PRO A 7 27.42 -5.65 1.41
C PRO A 7 27.83 -4.37 2.16
N ALA A 8 28.70 -4.55 3.15
CA ALA A 8 29.27 -3.43 3.89
C ALA A 8 30.01 -2.46 2.96
N GLU A 9 29.73 -1.17 3.09
CA GLU A 9 30.39 -0.10 2.33
C GLU A 9 30.86 1.03 3.25
N LEU A 10 32.00 1.60 2.91
CA LEU A 10 32.52 2.80 3.55
C LEU A 10 31.87 4.02 2.91
N LEU A 11 31.17 4.82 3.70
CA LEU A 11 30.49 6.03 3.22
C LEU A 11 31.46 7.23 3.14
N GLY A 12 32.42 7.28 4.04
CA GLY A 12 33.40 8.36 4.10
C GLY A 12 34.00 8.55 5.51
N TYR A 13 34.50 9.73 5.73
CA TYR A 13 35.09 10.13 7.02
C TYR A 13 34.40 11.40 7.51
N GLY A 14 34.16 11.46 8.81
CA GLY A 14 33.66 12.67 9.45
C GLY A 14 34.59 13.85 9.20
N ASP A 15 34.02 15.04 9.03
CA ASP A 15 34.72 16.31 8.84
C ASP A 15 34.53 17.28 10.04
N GLY A 16 33.72 16.88 11.03
CA GLY A 16 33.41 17.68 12.22
C GLY A 16 32.43 18.82 11.97
N ARG A 17 31.88 18.96 10.77
CA ARG A 17 30.88 20.00 10.44
C ARG A 17 29.49 19.57 10.83
N THR A 18 28.60 20.52 11.02
CA THR A 18 27.21 20.27 11.34
C THR A 18 26.45 19.73 10.13
N GLY A 19 25.55 18.76 10.35
CA GLY A 19 24.63 18.27 9.33
C GLY A 19 25.31 17.55 8.16
N GLN A 20 26.39 16.81 8.43
CA GLN A 20 27.12 16.01 7.43
C GLN A 20 26.18 15.05 6.72
N ARG A 21 26.37 14.89 5.39
CA ARG A 21 25.57 14.00 4.56
C ARG A 21 26.45 13.02 3.81
N TYR A 22 25.99 11.77 3.75
CA TYR A 22 26.61 10.69 3.00
C TYR A 22 25.55 9.92 2.23
N ALA A 23 25.88 9.43 1.05
CA ALA A 23 24.97 8.67 0.22
C ALA A 23 25.34 7.19 0.19
N LEU A 24 24.37 6.32 0.28
CA LEU A 24 24.49 4.90 0.00
C LEU A 24 24.64 4.66 -1.51
N ALA A 25 25.37 3.62 -1.90
CA ALA A 25 25.65 3.32 -3.30
C ALA A 25 24.40 2.91 -4.09
N HIS A 26 23.36 2.44 -3.41
CA HIS A 26 22.13 1.95 -4.03
C HIS A 26 20.89 2.55 -3.38
N ALA A 27 19.96 3.02 -4.18
CA ALA A 27 18.64 3.52 -3.79
C ALA A 27 17.55 2.93 -4.73
N PRO A 28 16.28 2.91 -4.34
CA PRO A 28 15.75 3.26 -3.03
C PRO A 28 16.10 2.23 -1.96
N VAL A 29 16.18 2.66 -0.72
CA VAL A 29 16.52 1.85 0.46
C VAL A 29 15.26 1.45 1.23
N LEU A 30 15.20 0.23 1.73
CA LEU A 30 14.18 -0.15 2.69
C LEU A 30 14.52 0.43 4.05
N ALA A 31 13.76 1.41 4.50
CA ALA A 31 13.94 2.05 5.80
C ALA A 31 13.94 1.02 6.94
N GLY A 32 14.85 1.19 7.90
CA GLY A 32 15.03 0.28 9.03
C GLY A 32 15.79 -1.00 8.71
N SER A 33 16.30 -1.16 7.47
CA SER A 33 17.17 -2.29 7.09
C SER A 33 18.64 -1.96 7.16
N GLU A 34 18.99 -0.70 7.30
CA GLU A 34 20.36 -0.19 7.33
C GLU A 34 20.96 -0.30 8.73
N GLN A 35 22.27 -0.57 8.76
CA GLN A 35 23.08 -0.59 9.97
C GLN A 35 24.27 0.34 9.79
N VAL A 36 24.14 1.56 10.28
CA VAL A 36 25.17 2.59 10.19
C VAL A 36 26.07 2.52 11.41
N GLN A 37 27.38 2.57 11.17
CA GLN A 37 28.41 2.56 12.21
C GLN A 37 29.42 3.68 11.97
N VAL A 38 29.85 4.26 13.05
CA VAL A 38 30.94 5.25 13.06
C VAL A 38 32.10 4.71 13.91
N PHE A 39 33.34 4.87 13.43
CA PHE A 39 34.54 4.40 14.11
C PHE A 39 35.06 5.50 15.05
N GLY A 40 34.71 5.37 16.30
CA GLY A 40 35.19 6.26 17.36
C GLY A 40 36.42 5.71 18.13
N PRO A 41 36.81 6.36 19.22
CA PRO A 41 37.97 5.98 20.02
C PRO A 41 37.94 4.57 20.60
N LEU A 42 36.76 4.04 20.84
CA LEU A 42 36.49 2.70 21.39
C LEU A 42 36.20 1.63 20.31
N GLY A 43 36.31 1.99 19.04
CA GLY A 43 36.01 1.11 17.92
C GLY A 43 34.70 1.49 17.21
N TRP A 44 34.12 0.52 16.48
CA TRP A 44 32.90 0.73 15.75
C TRP A 44 31.68 0.81 16.70
N GLU A 45 30.96 1.93 16.63
CA GLU A 45 29.75 2.19 17.40
C GLU A 45 28.53 2.17 16.44
N ASN A 46 27.45 1.48 16.83
CA ASN A 46 26.21 1.50 16.09
C ASN A 46 25.48 2.83 16.34
N TRP A 47 25.07 3.47 15.27
CA TRP A 47 24.20 4.64 15.32
C TRP A 47 22.77 4.24 14.98
N GLN A 48 21.82 4.97 15.50
CA GLN A 48 20.40 4.68 15.35
C GLN A 48 19.75 5.62 14.34
N GLY A 49 19.02 5.04 13.37
CA GLY A 49 18.14 5.80 12.47
C GLY A 49 16.92 6.31 13.22
N VAL A 50 16.59 7.59 13.02
CA VAL A 50 15.40 8.25 13.55
C VAL A 50 14.73 9.04 12.43
N ASP A 51 13.41 9.26 12.55
CA ASP A 51 12.65 10.01 11.54
C ASP A 51 12.95 11.52 11.62
N ASP A 52 13.21 12.03 12.83
CA ASP A 52 13.52 13.43 13.07
C ASP A 52 14.57 13.58 14.18
N LEU A 53 15.58 14.39 13.92
CA LEU A 53 16.62 14.72 14.89
C LEU A 53 16.21 15.79 15.89
N ALA A 54 15.09 16.49 15.68
CA ALA A 54 14.67 17.61 16.54
C ALA A 54 14.51 17.24 18.03
N LEU A 55 14.26 15.97 18.32
CA LEU A 55 14.12 15.47 19.70
C LEU A 55 15.40 14.85 20.26
N ALA A 56 16.48 14.77 19.47
CA ALA A 56 17.74 14.17 19.88
C ALA A 56 18.56 15.15 20.73
N GLY A 57 19.25 14.60 21.73
CA GLY A 57 20.25 15.34 22.51
C GLY A 57 21.56 15.53 21.75
N PRO A 58 22.46 16.41 22.20
CA PRO A 58 23.70 16.77 21.50
C PRO A 58 24.70 15.60 21.35
N ASP A 59 24.66 14.62 22.26
CA ASP A 59 25.54 13.47 22.27
C ASP A 59 24.93 12.19 21.73
N ASP A 60 23.65 12.22 21.33
CA ASP A 60 22.93 11.04 20.85
C ASP A 60 23.47 10.60 19.49
N PRO A 61 23.87 9.31 19.32
CA PRO A 61 24.41 8.76 18.09
C PRO A 61 23.28 8.45 17.10
N PHE A 62 22.60 9.48 16.65
CA PHE A 62 21.43 9.39 15.76
C PHE A 62 21.72 9.96 14.37
N TYR A 63 21.01 9.42 13.38
CA TYR A 63 21.01 9.91 12.00
C TYR A 63 19.60 9.83 11.41
N THR A 64 19.36 10.57 10.35
CA THR A 64 18.18 10.41 9.50
C THR A 64 18.57 9.79 8.16
N LEU A 65 17.72 8.94 7.60
CA LEU A 65 17.85 8.36 6.26
C LEU A 65 16.72 8.88 5.39
N ASP A 66 17.05 9.37 4.20
CA ASP A 66 16.08 9.51 3.12
C ASP A 66 16.07 8.22 2.30
N PRO A 67 14.98 7.40 2.37
CA PRO A 67 14.94 6.12 1.69
C PRO A 67 14.90 6.26 0.16
N ALA A 68 14.45 7.39 -0.38
CA ALA A 68 14.27 7.58 -1.82
C ALA A 68 15.61 7.72 -2.55
N ASP A 69 16.54 8.47 -1.98
CA ASP A 69 17.87 8.73 -2.55
C ASP A 69 19.01 8.04 -1.81
N GLY A 70 18.73 7.41 -0.65
CA GLY A 70 19.72 6.73 0.18
C GLY A 70 20.64 7.70 0.93
N SER A 71 20.25 8.97 1.10
CA SER A 71 21.08 9.95 1.82
C SER A 71 20.93 9.83 3.34
N ILE A 72 22.06 9.71 4.03
CA ILE A 72 22.18 9.69 5.48
C ILE A 72 22.63 11.06 5.95
N ARG A 73 21.91 11.64 6.90
CA ARG A 73 22.25 12.94 7.50
C ARG A 73 22.47 12.78 9.00
N PHE A 74 23.60 13.29 9.47
CA PHE A 74 23.96 13.32 10.88
C PHE A 74 23.53 14.62 11.56
N GLY A 75 23.60 14.62 12.90
CA GLY A 75 23.22 15.73 13.74
C GLY A 75 24.05 17.00 13.54
N ASP A 76 23.63 18.06 14.19
CA ASP A 76 24.25 19.38 14.15
C ASP A 76 25.00 19.72 15.44
N GLY A 77 25.05 18.78 16.41
CA GLY A 77 25.68 18.97 17.72
C GLY A 77 24.77 19.62 18.77
N LEU A 78 23.56 20.04 18.36
CA LEU A 78 22.47 20.39 19.28
C LEU A 78 21.40 19.30 19.25
N HIS A 79 21.13 18.80 18.04
CA HIS A 79 20.16 17.75 17.73
C HIS A 79 20.90 16.58 17.06
N GLY A 80 21.41 15.68 17.90
CA GLY A 80 22.25 14.56 17.49
C GLY A 80 23.75 14.89 17.40
N ARG A 81 24.57 13.88 17.70
CA ARG A 81 26.02 13.95 17.68
C ARG A 81 26.57 14.19 16.28
N ILE A 82 27.67 14.91 16.19
CA ILE A 82 28.45 15.14 14.96
C ILE A 82 29.54 14.08 14.86
N PRO A 83 29.71 13.37 13.72
CA PRO A 83 30.91 12.58 13.46
C PRO A 83 32.16 13.48 13.44
N LEU A 84 33.17 13.14 14.24
CA LEU A 84 34.39 13.95 14.40
C LEU A 84 35.29 13.80 13.18
N PRO A 85 36.24 14.77 12.99
CA PRO A 85 37.20 14.69 11.91
C PRO A 85 38.03 13.39 11.95
N GLY A 86 37.98 12.63 10.84
CA GLY A 86 38.72 11.39 10.69
C GLY A 86 37.99 10.12 11.20
N GLU A 87 36.86 10.25 11.86
CA GLU A 87 36.00 9.09 12.18
C GLU A 87 35.49 8.46 10.90
N ALA A 88 35.78 7.16 10.67
CA ALA A 88 35.25 6.43 9.51
C ALA A 88 33.76 6.10 9.69
N ILE A 89 32.99 6.34 8.66
CA ILE A 89 31.53 6.09 8.62
C ILE A 89 31.25 4.99 7.62
N ARG A 90 30.57 3.92 8.04
CA ARG A 90 30.17 2.83 7.16
C ARG A 90 28.72 2.42 7.36
N CYS A 91 28.15 1.87 6.31
CA CYS A 91 26.95 1.06 6.43
C CYS A 91 27.35 -0.41 6.36
N LEU A 92 27.03 -1.18 7.41
CA LEU A 92 27.42 -2.59 7.49
C LEU A 92 26.57 -3.45 6.55
N THR A 93 25.31 -3.14 6.45
CA THR A 93 24.35 -3.80 5.57
C THR A 93 23.11 -2.93 5.41
N TYR A 94 22.46 -3.02 4.29
CA TYR A 94 21.14 -2.46 4.04
C TYR A 94 20.46 -3.21 2.90
N LYS A 95 19.16 -3.05 2.77
CA LYS A 95 18.40 -3.61 1.65
C LYS A 95 17.95 -2.49 0.72
N HIS A 96 18.11 -2.70 -0.56
CA HIS A 96 17.70 -1.76 -1.60
C HIS A 96 16.87 -2.42 -2.67
N GLY A 97 16.02 -1.65 -3.37
CA GLY A 97 15.12 -2.13 -4.41
C GLY A 97 13.66 -1.97 -4.03
N GLY A 98 12.79 -2.70 -4.68
CA GLY A 98 11.33 -2.56 -4.54
C GLY A 98 10.76 -1.67 -5.65
N GLY A 99 9.65 -0.98 -5.35
CA GLY A 99 8.95 -0.17 -6.31
C GLY A 99 8.23 -0.99 -7.39
N VAL A 100 7.83 -0.32 -8.47
CA VAL A 100 7.13 -0.94 -9.62
C VAL A 100 7.94 -2.07 -10.25
N ARG A 101 9.27 -2.05 -10.14
CA ARG A 101 10.16 -3.13 -10.63
C ARG A 101 9.89 -4.47 -9.95
N GLY A 102 9.25 -4.46 -8.78
CA GLY A 102 8.80 -5.66 -8.06
C GLY A 102 7.63 -6.37 -8.73
N ASN A 103 6.91 -5.72 -9.60
CA ASN A 103 5.74 -6.26 -10.28
C ASN A 103 6.18 -7.16 -11.45
N VAL A 104 6.34 -8.43 -11.15
CA VAL A 104 6.79 -9.45 -12.09
C VAL A 104 5.62 -10.30 -12.53
N GLY A 105 5.43 -10.44 -13.85
CA GLY A 105 4.35 -11.27 -14.43
C GLY A 105 4.39 -12.73 -13.95
N ALA A 106 3.25 -13.43 -14.11
CA ALA A 106 3.14 -14.84 -13.79
C ALA A 106 4.22 -15.67 -14.55
N GLU A 107 4.70 -16.73 -13.93
CA GLU A 107 5.69 -17.69 -14.46
C GLU A 107 7.05 -17.08 -14.83
N ARG A 108 7.34 -15.86 -14.43
CA ARG A 108 8.64 -15.22 -14.68
C ARG A 108 9.71 -15.63 -13.67
N ILE A 109 9.34 -16.02 -12.46
CA ILE A 109 10.26 -16.55 -11.45
C ILE A 109 10.37 -18.07 -11.63
N ASN A 110 11.31 -18.51 -12.46
CA ASN A 110 11.45 -19.91 -12.85
C ASN A 110 12.85 -20.47 -12.65
N ARG A 111 13.75 -19.74 -11.97
CA ARG A 111 15.12 -20.17 -11.69
C ARG A 111 15.44 -20.09 -10.22
N VAL A 112 16.16 -21.10 -9.72
CA VAL A 112 16.71 -21.14 -8.37
C VAL A 112 18.21 -20.93 -8.47
N PHE A 113 18.72 -19.84 -7.89
CA PHE A 113 20.16 -19.63 -7.72
C PHE A 113 20.60 -20.14 -6.38
N ARG A 114 21.61 -21.00 -6.36
CA ARG A 114 22.27 -21.48 -5.14
C ARG A 114 23.70 -21.01 -5.08
N ALA A 115 24.09 -20.39 -3.99
CA ALA A 115 25.45 -19.94 -3.73
C ALA A 115 26.39 -21.04 -3.17
N ALA A 116 25.88 -22.25 -2.83
CA ALA A 116 26.68 -23.33 -2.26
C ALA A 116 26.42 -24.68 -2.94
N PRO A 117 27.45 -25.56 -3.05
CA PRO A 117 27.27 -26.90 -3.53
C PRO A 117 26.54 -27.73 -2.45
N ALA A 118 25.23 -27.77 -2.52
CA ALA A 118 24.46 -28.67 -1.69
C ALA A 118 23.77 -29.70 -2.56
N ALA A 119 23.82 -30.95 -2.07
CA ALA A 119 23.27 -32.14 -2.66
C ALA A 119 22.01 -31.92 -3.51
N ALA A 120 22.02 -32.58 -4.63
CA ALA A 120 21.08 -32.72 -5.73
C ALA A 120 19.58 -32.75 -5.41
N LEU A 121 19.04 -31.72 -4.81
CA LEU A 121 17.62 -31.49 -4.83
C LEU A 121 17.30 -30.63 -6.06
N ALA A 122 16.67 -31.24 -7.06
CA ALA A 122 16.13 -30.55 -8.22
C ALA A 122 14.95 -29.66 -7.76
N LEU A 123 15.25 -28.47 -7.26
CA LEU A 123 14.22 -27.53 -6.87
C LEU A 123 13.70 -26.81 -8.12
N LYS A 124 12.39 -26.76 -8.26
CA LYS A 124 11.70 -25.93 -9.25
C LYS A 124 11.10 -24.73 -8.51
N ALA A 125 11.29 -23.54 -9.08
CA ALA A 125 10.60 -22.34 -8.63
C ALA A 125 9.56 -21.96 -9.68
N ALA A 126 8.38 -21.54 -9.26
CA ALA A 126 7.36 -20.95 -10.11
C ALA A 126 6.55 -19.95 -9.29
N ASN A 127 6.17 -18.83 -9.92
CA ASN A 127 5.15 -17.94 -9.42
C ASN A 127 3.90 -18.07 -10.30
N PRO A 128 2.90 -18.83 -9.89
CA PRO A 128 1.69 -19.06 -10.70
C PRO A 128 0.86 -17.79 -10.90
N LEU A 129 0.97 -16.83 -10.00
CA LEU A 129 0.32 -15.51 -10.08
C LEU A 129 1.38 -14.42 -10.28
N PRO A 130 1.04 -13.30 -10.92
CA PRO A 130 1.94 -12.15 -10.99
C PRO A 130 2.25 -11.62 -9.59
N ALA A 131 3.43 -11.04 -9.42
CA ALA A 131 3.74 -10.22 -8.26
C ALA A 131 3.16 -8.83 -8.53
N GLU A 132 2.35 -8.34 -7.61
CA GLU A 132 1.63 -7.06 -7.71
C GLU A 132 1.96 -6.19 -6.50
N PHE A 133 1.49 -4.93 -6.54
CA PHE A 133 1.55 -3.99 -5.42
C PHE A 133 2.92 -3.36 -5.14
N GLY A 134 3.88 -3.54 -6.04
CA GLY A 134 5.07 -2.68 -6.03
C GLY A 134 4.67 -1.27 -6.48
N ALA A 135 4.93 -0.27 -5.66
CA ALA A 135 4.73 1.13 -5.98
C ALA A 135 6.03 1.92 -5.73
N ASP A 136 6.30 2.87 -6.60
CA ASP A 136 7.39 3.82 -6.39
C ASP A 136 7.01 4.84 -5.29
N ALA A 137 7.98 5.62 -4.82
CA ALA A 137 7.73 6.66 -3.84
C ALA A 137 6.69 7.67 -4.36
N GLU A 138 5.83 8.13 -3.44
CA GLU A 138 4.81 9.15 -3.72
C GLU A 138 5.45 10.42 -4.29
N THR A 139 4.88 10.96 -5.34
CA THR A 139 5.34 12.22 -5.93
C THR A 139 4.86 13.43 -5.11
N LEU A 140 5.56 14.57 -5.23
CA LEU A 140 5.17 15.79 -4.55
C LEU A 140 3.72 16.26 -4.86
N PRO A 141 3.21 16.19 -6.10
CA PRO A 141 1.81 16.50 -6.38
C PRO A 141 0.83 15.55 -5.67
N GLU A 142 1.12 14.25 -5.62
CA GLU A 142 0.30 13.26 -4.93
C GLU A 142 0.29 13.52 -3.43
N ALA A 143 1.47 13.75 -2.83
CA ALA A 143 1.60 14.11 -1.43
C ALA A 143 0.81 15.39 -1.10
N SER A 144 0.91 16.42 -1.96
CA SER A 144 0.19 17.68 -1.78
C SER A 144 -1.34 17.51 -1.84
N ALA A 145 -1.83 16.58 -2.67
CA ALA A 145 -3.25 16.25 -2.75
C ALA A 145 -3.74 15.50 -1.51
N ARG A 146 -2.89 14.65 -0.91
CA ARG A 146 -3.22 13.83 0.26
C ARG A 146 -3.14 14.60 1.59
N ILE A 147 -2.20 15.55 1.73
CA ILE A 147 -1.95 16.30 2.96
C ILE A 147 -3.23 16.88 3.61
N PRO A 148 -4.17 17.53 2.88
CA PRO A 148 -5.39 18.06 3.49
C PRO A 148 -6.24 17.00 4.18
N GLU A 149 -6.28 15.79 3.63
CA GLU A 149 -7.03 14.67 4.20
C GLU A 149 -6.36 14.15 5.47
N VAL A 150 -5.05 13.96 5.44
CA VAL A 150 -4.26 13.57 6.61
C VAL A 150 -4.39 14.56 7.75
N LEU A 151 -4.32 15.87 7.45
CA LEU A 151 -4.50 16.92 8.46
C LEU A 151 -5.92 16.94 9.04
N ARG A 152 -6.94 16.60 8.24
CA ARG A 152 -8.33 16.57 8.69
C ARG A 152 -8.58 15.49 9.74
N HIS A 153 -8.16 14.25 9.48
CA HIS A 153 -8.39 13.14 10.41
C HIS A 153 -7.29 12.98 11.48
N ASN A 154 -6.10 13.55 11.27
CA ASN A 154 -4.97 13.50 12.20
C ASN A 154 -4.74 12.06 12.76
N ASP A 155 -4.69 11.10 11.86
CA ASP A 155 -4.50 9.66 12.15
C ASP A 155 -5.56 9.06 13.11
N ARG A 156 -6.79 9.61 13.11
CA ARG A 156 -7.91 9.14 13.94
C ARG A 156 -9.16 8.92 13.10
N ALA A 157 -9.86 7.83 13.37
CA ALA A 157 -11.13 7.51 12.74
C ALA A 157 -12.29 8.01 13.62
N VAL A 158 -12.89 9.14 13.23
CA VAL A 158 -14.02 9.78 13.93
C VAL A 158 -15.24 9.87 13.01
N ALA A 159 -15.08 10.47 11.86
CA ALA A 159 -16.13 10.58 10.83
C ALA A 159 -16.12 9.37 9.89
N THR A 160 -17.23 9.15 9.19
CA THR A 160 -17.37 8.06 8.20
C THR A 160 -16.24 8.08 7.16
N ASP A 161 -15.90 9.28 6.68
CA ASP A 161 -14.85 9.45 5.66
C ASP A 161 -13.46 9.11 6.20
N ASP A 162 -13.21 9.35 7.50
CA ASP A 162 -11.93 8.99 8.12
C ASP A 162 -11.75 7.47 8.16
N PHE A 163 -12.79 6.71 8.49
CA PHE A 163 -12.73 5.25 8.48
C PHE A 163 -12.46 4.70 7.10
N SER A 164 -13.10 5.26 6.06
CA SER A 164 -12.89 4.81 4.68
C SER A 164 -11.51 5.23 4.16
N GLY A 165 -11.07 6.45 4.41
CA GLY A 165 -9.75 6.96 4.02
C GLY A 165 -8.61 6.16 4.65
N LEU A 166 -8.62 6.02 5.97
CA LEU A 166 -7.60 5.25 6.70
C LEU A 166 -7.56 3.76 6.30
N ALA A 167 -8.72 3.18 5.95
CA ALA A 167 -8.74 1.80 5.46
C ALA A 167 -8.02 1.65 4.10
N LEU A 168 -8.15 2.63 3.21
CA LEU A 168 -7.44 2.65 1.93
C LEU A 168 -5.91 2.78 2.11
N GLU A 169 -5.47 3.40 3.19
CA GLU A 169 -4.06 3.60 3.52
C GLU A 169 -3.41 2.40 4.25
N THR A 170 -4.14 1.30 4.46
CA THR A 170 -3.61 0.15 5.22
C THR A 170 -2.34 -0.42 4.58
N PRO A 171 -1.19 -0.42 5.31
CA PRO A 171 0.06 -0.91 4.76
C PRO A 171 0.05 -2.41 4.44
N GLY A 172 0.68 -2.78 3.33
CA GLY A 172 0.90 -4.18 2.93
C GLY A 172 -0.32 -4.91 2.39
N VAL A 173 -1.44 -4.19 2.14
CA VAL A 173 -2.63 -4.67 1.42
C VAL A 173 -3.13 -3.57 0.50
N GLN A 174 -3.78 -3.97 -0.60
CA GLN A 174 -4.43 -2.99 -1.48
C GLN A 174 -5.93 -3.04 -1.32
N VAL A 175 -6.43 -2.10 -0.54
CA VAL A 175 -7.87 -1.86 -0.43
C VAL A 175 -8.28 -1.02 -1.63
N GLY A 176 -9.11 -1.57 -2.50
CA GLY A 176 -9.64 -0.86 -3.67
C GLY A 176 -10.83 0.02 -3.35
N ARG A 177 -11.60 -0.39 -2.34
CA ARG A 177 -12.76 0.37 -1.86
C ARG A 177 -13.09 0.01 -0.43
N ALA A 178 -13.46 1.02 0.35
CA ALA A 178 -13.99 0.87 1.69
C ALA A 178 -15.34 1.60 1.79
N HIS A 179 -16.30 1.01 2.53
CA HIS A 179 -17.60 1.60 2.76
C HIS A 179 -18.02 1.44 4.22
N VAL A 180 -18.49 2.51 4.81
CA VAL A 180 -18.82 2.56 6.24
C VAL A 180 -20.34 2.47 6.43
N LEU A 181 -20.76 1.54 7.26
CA LEU A 181 -22.12 1.43 7.77
C LEU A 181 -22.13 1.88 9.24
N PRO A 182 -22.46 3.15 9.51
CA PRO A 182 -22.51 3.64 10.89
C PRO A 182 -23.68 3.00 11.62
N ARG A 183 -23.46 2.68 12.91
CA ARG A 183 -24.46 2.12 13.81
C ARG A 183 -25.05 0.76 13.38
N HIS A 184 -24.36 0.03 12.48
CA HIS A 184 -24.76 -1.29 12.02
C HIS A 184 -23.92 -2.38 12.71
N LYS A 185 -24.59 -3.38 13.30
CA LYS A 185 -23.94 -4.54 13.91
C LYS A 185 -24.12 -5.78 13.02
N PRO A 186 -23.08 -6.26 12.32
CA PRO A 186 -23.23 -7.20 11.23
C PRO A 186 -23.68 -8.60 11.68
N HIS A 187 -23.22 -9.08 12.85
CA HIS A 187 -23.56 -10.41 13.36
C HIS A 187 -25.00 -10.54 13.78
N GLU A 188 -25.57 -9.49 14.31
CA GLU A 188 -26.97 -9.45 14.77
C GLU A 188 -27.89 -8.87 13.71
N ARG A 189 -27.33 -8.29 12.64
CA ARG A 189 -28.07 -7.58 11.57
C ARG A 189 -28.98 -6.50 12.12
N VAL A 190 -28.50 -5.77 13.12
CA VAL A 190 -29.24 -4.72 13.80
C VAL A 190 -28.67 -3.37 13.42
N ASP A 191 -29.53 -2.44 13.04
CA ASP A 191 -29.23 -1.05 12.77
C ASP A 191 -29.54 -0.15 13.98
N GLY A 192 -28.90 1.02 14.01
CA GLY A 192 -29.20 2.03 15.02
C GLY A 192 -28.44 1.84 16.33
N VAL A 193 -27.47 0.93 16.44
CA VAL A 193 -26.71 0.68 17.66
C VAL A 193 -25.65 1.78 17.86
N PRO A 194 -25.75 2.60 18.92
CA PRO A 194 -24.78 3.66 19.18
C PRO A 194 -23.37 3.09 19.43
N GLY A 195 -22.34 3.80 18.95
CA GLY A 195 -20.94 3.43 19.18
C GLY A 195 -20.44 2.25 18.31
N VAL A 196 -21.28 1.72 17.41
CA VAL A 196 -20.90 0.64 16.49
C VAL A 196 -20.63 1.20 15.09
N VAL A 197 -19.55 0.76 14.48
CA VAL A 197 -19.19 1.05 13.09
C VAL A 197 -18.83 -0.25 12.36
N THR A 198 -19.45 -0.49 11.23
CA THR A 198 -19.06 -1.59 10.34
C THR A 198 -18.42 -1.03 9.10
N LEU A 199 -17.23 -1.52 8.79
CA LEU A 199 -16.45 -1.18 7.61
C LEU A 199 -16.46 -2.36 6.64
N ILE A 200 -17.01 -2.15 5.45
CA ILE A 200 -16.97 -3.12 4.35
C ILE A 200 -15.74 -2.81 3.50
N VAL A 201 -14.89 -3.81 3.27
CA VAL A 201 -13.62 -3.66 2.55
C VAL A 201 -13.61 -4.53 1.31
N LEU A 202 -13.21 -3.96 0.18
CA LEU A 202 -12.98 -4.68 -1.07
C LEU A 202 -11.51 -4.57 -1.47
N PRO A 203 -10.88 -5.67 -1.92
CA PRO A 203 -9.53 -5.61 -2.50
C PRO A 203 -9.56 -4.83 -3.82
N ALA A 204 -8.45 -4.19 -4.18
CA ALA A 204 -8.31 -3.48 -5.45
C ALA A 204 -8.37 -4.43 -6.65
N TYR A 205 -8.02 -5.67 -6.43
CA TYR A 205 -8.01 -6.72 -7.44
C TYR A 205 -8.22 -8.10 -6.83
N ASP A 206 -9.00 -8.94 -7.49
CA ASP A 206 -9.16 -10.35 -7.16
C ASP A 206 -9.04 -11.18 -8.46
N PRO A 207 -7.91 -11.86 -8.69
CA PRO A 207 -7.69 -12.62 -9.91
C PRO A 207 -8.61 -13.84 -10.06
N LEU A 208 -9.15 -14.34 -8.96
CA LEU A 208 -10.03 -15.50 -8.95
C LEU A 208 -11.48 -15.12 -9.20
N GLN A 209 -11.89 -13.94 -8.74
CA GLN A 209 -13.25 -13.44 -8.86
C GLN A 209 -13.28 -11.93 -9.20
N PRO A 210 -12.86 -11.53 -10.40
CA PRO A 210 -12.72 -10.11 -10.75
C PRO A 210 -14.07 -9.35 -10.72
N ASP A 211 -15.17 -10.01 -10.99
CA ASP A 211 -16.53 -9.41 -10.93
C ASP A 211 -17.06 -9.31 -9.48
N GLN A 212 -16.47 -10.05 -8.52
CA GLN A 212 -16.90 -10.12 -7.13
C GLN A 212 -15.68 -10.11 -6.19
N PRO A 213 -14.87 -9.06 -6.23
CA PRO A 213 -13.63 -9.02 -5.46
C PRO A 213 -13.90 -9.16 -3.97
N THR A 214 -13.38 -10.22 -3.37
CA THR A 214 -13.64 -10.57 -1.97
C THR A 214 -12.33 -10.56 -1.19
N PRO A 215 -12.23 -9.80 -0.08
CA PRO A 215 -11.01 -9.76 0.73
C PRO A 215 -10.75 -11.11 1.39
N ASP A 216 -9.51 -11.52 1.41
CA ASP A 216 -9.08 -12.68 2.17
C ASP A 216 -8.99 -12.38 3.68
N LYS A 217 -8.82 -13.43 4.48
CA LYS A 217 -8.76 -13.28 5.94
C LYS A 217 -7.55 -12.46 6.41
N GLU A 218 -6.45 -12.50 5.66
CA GLU A 218 -5.24 -11.78 6.01
C GLU A 218 -5.42 -10.28 5.78
N MET A 219 -6.04 -9.90 4.67
CA MET A 219 -6.39 -8.51 4.41
C MET A 219 -7.30 -7.93 5.48
N LEU A 220 -8.38 -8.64 5.83
CA LEU A 220 -9.29 -8.21 6.91
C LEU A 220 -8.56 -8.04 8.24
N ARG A 221 -7.64 -8.96 8.57
CA ARG A 221 -6.83 -8.90 9.80
C ARG A 221 -5.89 -7.71 9.79
N ARG A 222 -5.23 -7.41 8.66
CA ARG A 222 -4.33 -6.25 8.54
C ARG A 222 -5.07 -4.94 8.64
N VAL A 223 -6.21 -4.80 7.96
CA VAL A 223 -7.06 -3.61 8.08
C VAL A 223 -7.53 -3.45 9.53
N CYS A 224 -7.93 -4.53 10.20
CA CYS A 224 -8.32 -4.48 11.61
C CYS A 224 -7.18 -4.01 12.51
N ALA A 225 -5.99 -4.58 12.36
CA ALA A 225 -4.81 -4.19 13.14
C ALA A 225 -4.39 -2.73 12.89
N TRP A 226 -4.54 -2.25 11.66
CA TRP A 226 -4.27 -0.87 11.29
C TRP A 226 -5.27 0.13 11.89
N MET A 227 -6.56 -0.23 11.88
CA MET A 227 -7.65 0.62 12.38
C MET A 227 -7.78 0.63 13.90
N GLU A 228 -7.35 -0.43 14.60
CA GLU A 228 -7.54 -0.60 16.03
C GLU A 228 -6.95 0.55 16.88
N PRO A 229 -5.70 1.01 16.66
CA PRO A 229 -5.17 2.15 17.42
C PRO A 229 -5.76 3.51 17.03
N ARG A 230 -6.47 3.58 15.89
CA ARG A 230 -6.98 4.82 15.29
C ARG A 230 -8.45 5.10 15.63
N ARG A 231 -9.20 4.07 15.98
CA ARG A 231 -10.60 4.23 16.40
C ARG A 231 -10.72 4.88 17.78
N LEU A 232 -11.83 5.51 18.05
CA LEU A 232 -12.14 5.98 19.40
C LEU A 232 -12.35 4.78 20.35
N VAL A 233 -11.93 4.93 21.60
CA VAL A 233 -12.04 3.88 22.64
C VAL A 233 -13.47 3.36 22.81
N THR A 234 -14.46 4.24 22.62
CA THR A 234 -15.89 3.93 22.74
C THR A 234 -16.50 3.36 21.46
N THR A 235 -15.74 3.22 20.37
CA THR A 235 -16.24 2.72 19.10
C THR A 235 -15.96 1.22 18.98
N GLU A 236 -16.99 0.43 18.80
CA GLU A 236 -16.90 -0.99 18.43
C GLU A 236 -16.81 -1.09 16.92
N LEU A 237 -15.66 -1.55 16.40
CA LEU A 237 -15.40 -1.62 14.97
C LEU A 237 -15.47 -3.06 14.46
N TYR A 238 -16.27 -3.26 13.42
CA TYR A 238 -16.34 -4.51 12.66
C TYR A 238 -15.81 -4.31 11.25
N ILE A 239 -14.96 -5.20 10.78
CA ILE A 239 -14.46 -5.21 9.40
C ILE A 239 -14.97 -6.46 8.72
N THR A 240 -15.72 -6.28 7.63
CA THR A 240 -16.45 -7.36 6.98
C THR A 240 -16.23 -7.36 5.46
N PRO A 241 -16.29 -8.54 4.81
CA PRO A 241 -16.37 -8.60 3.36
C PRO A 241 -17.72 -8.08 2.85
N PRO A 242 -17.81 -7.67 1.57
CA PRO A 242 -19.07 -7.35 0.95
C PRO A 242 -19.95 -8.59 0.77
N GLN A 243 -21.24 -8.40 0.73
CA GLN A 243 -22.20 -9.43 0.33
C GLN A 243 -22.71 -9.11 -1.09
N TYR A 244 -22.42 -9.99 -2.02
CA TYR A 244 -22.85 -9.84 -3.40
C TYR A 244 -24.21 -10.48 -3.65
N VAL A 245 -25.05 -9.77 -4.38
CA VAL A 245 -26.34 -10.28 -4.87
C VAL A 245 -26.19 -10.59 -6.36
N ARG A 246 -26.52 -11.81 -6.74
CA ARG A 246 -26.50 -12.21 -8.15
C ARG A 246 -27.62 -11.52 -8.92
N LEU A 247 -27.25 -10.81 -9.98
CA LEU A 247 -28.17 -10.18 -10.91
C LEU A 247 -28.19 -10.95 -12.23
N SER A 248 -29.37 -11.13 -12.78
CA SER A 248 -29.59 -11.62 -14.17
C SER A 248 -30.40 -10.57 -14.91
N CYS A 249 -29.88 -10.11 -16.04
CA CYS A 249 -30.63 -9.18 -16.92
C CYS A 249 -30.65 -9.71 -18.34
N SER A 250 -31.72 -9.36 -19.09
CA SER A 250 -31.86 -9.63 -20.50
C SER A 250 -32.10 -8.30 -21.20
N VAL A 251 -31.31 -8.00 -22.21
CA VAL A 251 -31.38 -6.74 -22.96
C VAL A 251 -31.51 -7.07 -24.43
N ALA A 252 -32.52 -6.54 -25.06
CA ALA A 252 -32.71 -6.60 -26.51
C ALA A 252 -32.11 -5.33 -27.14
N VAL A 253 -31.24 -5.50 -28.13
CA VAL A 253 -30.58 -4.40 -28.82
C VAL A 253 -30.80 -4.57 -30.33
N GLU A 254 -31.15 -3.49 -30.99
CA GLU A 254 -31.28 -3.44 -32.45
C GLU A 254 -30.02 -2.78 -33.01
N PRO A 255 -29.18 -3.52 -33.79
CA PRO A 255 -27.94 -2.96 -34.33
C PRO A 255 -28.24 -1.97 -35.47
N GLU A 256 -27.44 -0.92 -35.57
CA GLU A 256 -27.45 -0.06 -36.77
C GLU A 256 -26.94 -0.82 -38.02
N ALA A 257 -27.39 -0.38 -39.18
CA ALA A 257 -27.04 -1.01 -40.44
C ALA A 257 -25.53 -1.05 -40.68
N GLY A 258 -24.95 -2.27 -40.74
CA GLY A 258 -23.50 -2.49 -40.92
C GLY A 258 -22.72 -2.80 -39.62
N ALA A 259 -23.33 -2.75 -38.47
CA ALA A 259 -22.72 -3.19 -37.23
C ALA A 259 -22.73 -4.72 -37.11
N GLY A 260 -21.61 -5.30 -36.69
CA GLY A 260 -21.50 -6.75 -36.47
C GLY A 260 -22.18 -7.14 -35.16
N GLU A 261 -23.20 -7.98 -35.22
CA GLU A 261 -24.02 -8.40 -34.06
C GLU A 261 -23.16 -8.95 -32.91
N GLU A 262 -22.19 -9.81 -33.19
CA GLU A 262 -21.34 -10.42 -32.17
C GLU A 262 -20.43 -9.39 -31.49
N THR A 263 -19.94 -8.41 -32.25
CA THR A 263 -19.13 -7.31 -31.70
C THR A 263 -19.95 -6.42 -30.81
N LEU A 264 -21.15 -6.06 -31.23
CA LEU A 264 -22.10 -5.27 -30.46
C LEU A 264 -22.48 -5.99 -29.17
N ARG A 265 -22.79 -7.27 -29.24
CA ARG A 265 -23.12 -8.10 -28.07
C ARG A 265 -22.01 -8.06 -27.03
N ARG A 266 -20.76 -8.23 -27.45
CA ARG A 266 -19.60 -8.17 -26.53
C ARG A 266 -19.40 -6.79 -25.93
N HIS A 267 -19.59 -5.73 -26.70
CA HIS A 267 -19.48 -4.37 -26.21
C HIS A 267 -20.55 -4.05 -25.18
N VAL A 268 -21.79 -4.42 -25.45
CA VAL A 268 -22.91 -4.24 -24.50
C VAL A 268 -22.66 -5.04 -23.21
N GLU A 269 -22.23 -6.30 -23.33
CA GLU A 269 -21.90 -7.11 -22.16
C GLU A 269 -20.78 -6.48 -21.33
N LEU A 270 -19.72 -5.99 -21.98
CA LEU A 270 -18.61 -5.30 -21.31
C LEU A 270 -19.08 -4.00 -20.63
N ALA A 271 -19.87 -3.19 -21.33
CA ALA A 271 -20.40 -1.93 -20.80
C ALA A 271 -21.28 -2.16 -19.55
N LEU A 272 -22.13 -3.19 -19.58
CA LEU A 272 -22.96 -3.57 -18.44
C LEU A 272 -22.12 -4.07 -17.26
N ARG A 273 -21.11 -4.92 -17.51
CA ARG A 273 -20.17 -5.38 -16.47
C ARG A 273 -19.43 -4.21 -15.85
N GLN A 274 -18.91 -3.28 -16.65
CA GLN A 274 -18.24 -2.08 -16.16
C GLN A 274 -19.18 -1.16 -15.38
N HIS A 275 -20.42 -0.98 -15.86
CA HIS A 275 -21.40 -0.15 -15.18
C HIS A 275 -21.80 -0.69 -13.79
N LEU A 276 -21.89 -2.00 -13.65
CA LEU A 276 -22.26 -2.68 -12.41
C LEU A 276 -21.04 -3.07 -11.54
N ALA A 277 -19.83 -2.81 -12.00
CA ALA A 277 -18.62 -3.18 -11.28
C ALA A 277 -18.53 -2.50 -9.91
N PRO A 278 -18.12 -3.21 -8.86
CA PRO A 278 -18.09 -2.68 -7.51
C PRO A 278 -16.91 -1.73 -7.25
N LEU A 279 -15.88 -1.74 -8.09
CA LEU A 279 -14.63 -1.00 -7.90
C LEU A 279 -14.49 0.21 -8.85
N PRO A 280 -13.80 1.27 -8.41
CA PRO A 280 -13.30 2.30 -9.32
C PRO A 280 -12.34 1.71 -10.38
N PRO A 281 -12.19 2.31 -11.58
CA PRO A 281 -12.84 3.54 -12.06
C PRO A 281 -14.20 3.30 -12.69
N TYR A 282 -14.77 2.15 -12.49
CA TYR A 282 -16.06 1.72 -13.07
C TYR A 282 -17.25 2.19 -12.23
N GLY A 283 -18.44 1.74 -12.63
CA GLY A 283 -19.70 2.15 -12.02
C GLY A 283 -20.29 3.42 -12.65
N PRO A 284 -21.50 3.85 -12.23
CA PRO A 284 -22.19 4.98 -12.83
C PRO A 284 -21.42 6.30 -12.73
N ASP A 285 -20.72 6.52 -11.61
CA ASP A 285 -19.99 7.75 -11.30
C ASP A 285 -18.46 7.53 -11.23
N GLY A 286 -17.94 6.41 -11.75
CA GLY A 286 -16.54 6.06 -11.70
C GLY A 286 -16.03 5.66 -10.31
N LYS A 287 -16.92 5.49 -9.33
CA LYS A 287 -16.59 5.12 -7.93
C LYS A 287 -17.04 3.70 -7.56
N GLY A 288 -17.36 2.88 -8.57
CA GLY A 288 -17.98 1.59 -8.38
C GLY A 288 -19.50 1.70 -8.16
N TRP A 289 -20.22 0.61 -8.36
CA TRP A 289 -21.67 0.57 -8.07
C TRP A 289 -21.93 0.91 -6.59
N PRO A 290 -22.86 1.83 -6.28
CA PRO A 290 -23.15 2.23 -4.91
C PRO A 290 -23.65 1.05 -4.05
N PHE A 291 -23.12 0.92 -2.83
CA PHE A 291 -23.59 -0.09 -1.89
C PHE A 291 -25.06 0.11 -1.53
N GLY A 292 -25.82 -0.99 -1.45
CA GLY A 292 -27.23 -0.96 -1.08
C GLY A 292 -28.17 -0.32 -2.09
N ARG A 293 -27.67 0.09 -3.26
CA ARG A 293 -28.50 0.65 -4.33
C ARG A 293 -29.07 -0.48 -5.18
N ASP A 294 -30.39 -0.49 -5.32
CA ASP A 294 -31.08 -1.39 -6.26
C ASP A 294 -30.72 -1.06 -7.70
N VAL A 295 -30.56 -2.11 -8.52
CA VAL A 295 -30.39 -1.96 -9.96
C VAL A 295 -31.77 -1.82 -10.59
N ARG A 296 -31.97 -0.77 -11.35
CA ARG A 296 -33.23 -0.49 -12.04
C ARG A 296 -33.08 -0.70 -13.55
N ASP A 297 -34.17 -1.02 -14.25
CA ASP A 297 -34.18 -1.21 -15.71
C ASP A 297 -33.53 -0.02 -16.43
N ARG A 298 -33.84 1.20 -15.99
CA ARG A 298 -33.26 2.42 -16.55
C ARG A 298 -31.78 2.53 -16.41
N ASP A 299 -31.16 1.98 -15.37
CA ASP A 299 -29.71 1.96 -15.19
C ASP A 299 -29.06 1.07 -16.26
N ILE A 300 -29.70 -0.06 -16.57
CA ILE A 300 -29.27 -1.01 -17.60
C ILE A 300 -29.44 -0.41 -19.00
N GLU A 301 -30.61 0.20 -19.27
CA GLU A 301 -30.90 0.89 -20.54
C GLU A 301 -29.90 2.01 -20.80
N ALA A 302 -29.63 2.86 -19.79
CA ALA A 302 -28.68 3.97 -19.90
C ALA A 302 -27.25 3.49 -20.13
N ALA A 303 -26.83 2.35 -19.55
CA ALA A 303 -25.52 1.77 -19.79
C ALA A 303 -25.42 1.18 -21.22
N THR A 304 -26.51 0.56 -21.71
CA THR A 304 -26.54 -0.04 -23.04
C THR A 304 -26.53 1.01 -24.15
N LEU A 305 -27.22 2.14 -23.95
CA LEU A 305 -27.30 3.23 -24.93
C LEU A 305 -26.00 4.01 -25.10
N ARG A 306 -24.98 3.74 -24.27
CA ARG A 306 -23.64 4.34 -24.39
C ARG A 306 -22.71 3.58 -25.34
N VAL A 307 -23.12 2.42 -25.80
CA VAL A 307 -22.39 1.56 -26.72
C VAL A 307 -22.74 1.87 -28.16
#